data_c9cb9c3330d4c657fc9933e99010ff87
#
_entry.id   c9cb9c3330d4c657fc9933e99010ff87
#
_cell.length_a   1.000
_cell.length_b   1.000
_cell.length_c   1.000
_cell.angle_alpha   90.00
_cell.angle_beta   90.00
_cell.angle_gamma   90.00
#
_symmetry.space_group_name_H-M   'P 1'
#
loop_
_entity.id
_entity.type
_entity.pdbx_description
1 polymer ?
#
loop_
_entity_poly.entity_id
_entity_poly.type
_entity_poly.pdbx_seq_one_letter_code
_entity_poly.pdbx_strand_id
1 'polypeptide(L)'
;MIQNESRLKVADNTGAKELLTIRVLGGSARRYAGLGDIIVATVKDAIPGGNVKKGDVVKAVIVRTVKQTRRPDGSYIKFDENAAVILKSDGEPRGTRIFGPVGRELRDKKFMKIVSLAPEVI
;
A
#
# COMPACT_ATOMS: atom_id res chain seq x y z
N MET A 1 -5.78 -8.55 -7.31
CA MET A 1 -5.84 -8.50 -5.84
C MET A 1 -4.56 -9.01 -5.23
N ILE A 2 -4.24 -8.53 -4.07
CA ILE A 2 -2.99 -8.83 -3.39
C ILE A 2 -3.21 -9.99 -2.43
N GLN A 3 -2.32 -10.95 -2.48
CA GLN A 3 -2.37 -12.13 -1.60
C GLN A 3 -0.96 -12.41 -1.05
N ASN A 4 -0.84 -13.42 -0.22
CA ASN A 4 0.47 -13.84 0.29
C ASN A 4 1.41 -14.10 -0.89
N GLU A 5 2.65 -13.67 -0.75
CA GLU A 5 3.71 -13.75 -1.76
C GLU A 5 3.54 -12.83 -2.96
N SER A 6 2.51 -11.98 -3.00
CA SER A 6 2.43 -10.93 -4.00
C SER A 6 3.51 -9.88 -3.76
N ARG A 7 4.15 -9.43 -4.85
CA ARG A 7 5.14 -8.37 -4.79
C ARG A 7 4.51 -7.04 -5.15
N LEU A 8 4.95 -5.99 -4.45
CA LEU A 8 4.42 -4.64 -4.65
C LEU A 8 5.56 -3.64 -4.71
N LYS A 9 5.35 -2.58 -5.48
CA LYS A 9 6.22 -1.41 -5.43
C LYS A 9 5.85 -0.56 -4.24
N VAL A 10 6.80 0.25 -3.77
CA VAL A 10 6.59 1.18 -2.66
C VAL A 10 6.39 2.57 -3.24
N ALA A 11 5.30 3.22 -2.86
CA ALA A 11 4.89 4.53 -3.40
C ALA A 11 5.25 5.69 -2.49
N ASP A 12 6.25 5.52 -1.61
CA ASP A 12 6.67 6.58 -0.71
C ASP A 12 8.18 6.76 -0.70
N ASN A 13 8.66 7.73 0.08
CA ASN A 13 10.07 8.09 0.16
C ASN A 13 10.80 7.49 1.36
N THR A 14 10.34 6.36 1.88
CA THR A 14 11.00 5.68 3.00
C THR A 14 12.32 5.03 2.61
N GLY A 15 12.55 4.85 1.32
CA GLY A 15 13.74 4.15 0.83
C GLY A 15 13.48 2.72 0.40
N ALA A 16 12.40 2.11 0.81
CA ALA A 16 12.03 0.79 0.32
C ALA A 16 11.55 0.90 -1.12
N LYS A 17 11.88 -0.11 -1.94
CA LYS A 17 11.49 -0.14 -3.35
C LYS A 17 10.51 -1.25 -3.67
N GLU A 18 10.64 -2.39 -2.99
CA GLU A 18 9.80 -3.57 -3.25
C GLU A 18 9.45 -4.27 -1.96
N LEU A 19 8.20 -4.69 -1.86
CA LEU A 19 7.68 -5.47 -0.74
C LEU A 19 7.20 -6.83 -1.22
N LEU A 20 7.36 -7.84 -0.36
CA LEU A 20 6.76 -9.15 -0.54
C LEU A 20 5.71 -9.35 0.54
N THR A 21 4.46 -9.57 0.15
CA THR A 21 3.36 -9.75 1.08
C THR A 21 3.53 -11.05 1.86
N ILE A 22 3.51 -10.95 3.19
CA ILE A 22 3.55 -12.10 4.09
C ILE A 22 2.13 -12.49 4.50
N ARG A 23 1.30 -11.49 4.83
CA ARG A 23 -0.03 -11.74 5.39
C ARG A 23 -0.98 -10.57 5.07
N VAL A 24 -2.24 -10.91 4.84
CA VAL A 24 -3.31 -9.92 4.70
C VAL A 24 -4.02 -9.80 6.04
N LEU A 25 -4.10 -8.59 6.59
CA LEU A 25 -4.78 -8.32 7.85
C LEU A 25 -6.27 -8.08 7.63
N GLY A 26 -7.07 -8.26 8.67
CA GLY A 26 -8.50 -7.98 8.63
C GLY A 26 -9.40 -9.17 8.86
N GLY A 27 -8.89 -10.25 9.46
CA GLY A 27 -9.68 -11.42 9.81
C GLY A 27 -8.98 -12.73 9.49
N SER A 28 -9.36 -13.78 10.20
CA SER A 28 -8.68 -15.07 10.11
C SER A 28 -8.85 -15.76 8.77
N ALA A 29 -9.92 -15.45 8.01
CA ALA A 29 -10.21 -16.07 6.72
C ALA A 29 -9.85 -15.19 5.53
N ARG A 30 -9.22 -14.05 5.76
CA ARG A 30 -8.96 -13.11 4.69
C ARG A 30 -7.78 -13.55 3.83
N ARG A 31 -8.03 -13.72 2.53
CA ARG A 31 -7.02 -14.19 1.57
C ARG A 31 -6.46 -13.08 0.68
N TYR A 32 -7.26 -12.05 0.39
CA TYR A 32 -6.91 -11.04 -0.59
C TYR A 32 -7.05 -9.64 -0.01
N ALA A 33 -6.13 -8.76 -0.39
CA ALA A 33 -6.18 -7.35 -0.06
C ALA A 33 -6.46 -6.53 -1.32
N GLY A 34 -7.26 -5.50 -1.16
CA GLY A 34 -7.53 -4.52 -2.21
C GLY A 34 -7.12 -3.12 -1.75
N LEU A 35 -7.62 -2.10 -2.46
CA LEU A 35 -7.31 -0.70 -2.12
C LEU A 35 -7.76 -0.38 -0.70
N GLY A 36 -6.84 0.22 0.07
CA GLY A 36 -7.11 0.62 1.45
C GLY A 36 -6.96 -0.49 2.49
N ASP A 37 -6.62 -1.70 2.08
CA ASP A 37 -6.39 -2.80 3.01
C ASP A 37 -4.96 -2.82 3.49
N ILE A 38 -4.74 -3.28 4.72
CA ILE A 38 -3.43 -3.33 5.34
C ILE A 38 -2.86 -4.75 5.20
N ILE A 39 -1.58 -4.81 4.85
CA ILE A 39 -0.83 -6.07 4.78
C ILE A 39 0.39 -6.00 5.67
N VAL A 40 0.92 -7.17 6.02
CA VAL A 40 2.26 -7.32 6.60
C VAL A 40 3.16 -7.79 5.47
N ALA A 41 4.31 -7.14 5.31
CA ALA A 41 5.21 -7.42 4.20
C ALA A 41 6.66 -7.36 4.63
N THR A 42 7.52 -8.05 3.87
CA THR A 42 8.98 -7.96 4.02
C THR A 42 9.55 -7.06 2.94
N VAL A 43 10.48 -6.19 3.33
CA VAL A 43 11.19 -5.33 2.38
C VAL A 43 12.19 -6.17 1.61
N LYS A 44 12.00 -6.31 0.30
CA LYS A 44 12.88 -7.11 -0.56
C LYS A 44 13.95 -6.29 -1.26
N ASP A 45 13.72 -4.99 -1.43
CA ASP A 45 14.69 -4.09 -2.02
C ASP A 45 14.54 -2.71 -1.39
N ALA A 46 15.66 -2.09 -1.06
CA ALA A 46 15.68 -0.78 -0.43
C ALA A 46 16.98 -0.06 -0.78
N ILE A 47 16.95 1.27 -0.78
CA ILE A 47 18.16 2.06 -0.97
C ILE A 47 18.98 2.07 0.32
N PRO A 48 20.32 2.08 0.24
CA PRO A 48 21.17 2.19 1.41
C PRO A 48 20.92 3.52 2.14
N GLY A 49 20.87 3.47 3.47
CA GLY A 49 20.72 4.68 4.28
C GLY A 49 19.30 5.20 4.40
N GLY A 50 18.30 4.51 3.87
CA GLY A 50 16.90 4.89 4.05
C GLY A 50 16.37 4.53 5.43
N ASN A 51 15.14 4.98 5.73
CA ASN A 51 14.47 4.69 7.00
C ASN A 51 14.11 3.22 7.16
N VAL A 52 14.00 2.50 6.05
CA VAL A 52 13.61 1.10 6.02
C VAL A 52 14.71 0.31 5.32
N LYS A 53 15.09 -0.82 5.88
CA LYS A 53 16.18 -1.65 5.36
C LYS A 53 15.65 -2.94 4.76
N LYS A 54 16.40 -3.50 3.83
CA LYS A 54 16.11 -4.82 3.25
C LYS A 54 16.02 -5.86 4.38
N GLY A 55 14.95 -6.66 4.32
CA GLY A 55 14.69 -7.68 5.33
C GLY A 55 13.76 -7.26 6.45
N ASP A 56 13.48 -5.95 6.58
CA ASP A 56 12.55 -5.48 7.61
C ASP A 56 11.13 -5.99 7.34
N VAL A 57 10.40 -6.28 8.41
CA VAL A 57 8.99 -6.63 8.34
C VAL A 57 8.19 -5.38 8.70
N VAL A 58 7.30 -4.98 7.81
CA VAL A 58 6.56 -3.73 7.95
C VAL A 58 5.08 -3.94 7.67
N LYS A 59 4.25 -3.02 8.18
CA LYS A 59 2.85 -2.90 7.77
C LYS A 59 2.77 -1.91 6.63
N ALA A 60 1.88 -2.17 5.68
CA ALA A 60 1.67 -1.30 4.55
C ALA A 60 0.20 -1.31 4.14
N VAL A 61 -0.24 -0.21 3.53
CA VAL A 61 -1.59 -0.10 2.99
C VAL A 61 -1.51 -0.08 1.46
N ILE A 62 -2.41 -0.82 0.83
CA ILE A 62 -2.46 -0.91 -0.63
C ILE A 62 -3.05 0.38 -1.19
N VAL A 63 -2.30 1.07 -2.07
CA VAL A 63 -2.75 2.33 -2.68
C VAL A 63 -3.08 2.19 -4.16
N ARG A 64 -2.53 1.18 -4.84
CA ARG A 64 -2.79 0.88 -6.25
C ARG A 64 -2.86 -0.61 -6.47
N THR A 65 -3.75 -1.06 -7.37
CA THR A 65 -3.81 -2.46 -7.79
C THR A 65 -3.98 -2.53 -9.30
N VAL A 66 -3.36 -3.54 -9.92
CA VAL A 66 -3.51 -3.82 -11.35
C VAL A 66 -4.91 -4.36 -11.63
N LYS A 67 -5.41 -5.22 -10.75
CA LYS A 67 -6.77 -5.77 -10.91
C LYS A 67 -7.79 -4.69 -10.62
N GLN A 68 -8.81 -4.59 -11.48
CA GLN A 68 -9.84 -3.56 -11.31
C GLN A 68 -10.65 -3.78 -10.05
N THR A 69 -10.99 -2.67 -9.41
CA THR A 69 -11.81 -2.62 -8.20
C THR A 69 -13.15 -1.99 -8.55
N ARG A 70 -14.24 -2.66 -8.20
CA ARG A 70 -15.58 -2.12 -8.39
C ARG A 70 -15.91 -1.16 -7.27
N ARG A 71 -16.48 -0.02 -7.63
CA ARG A 71 -16.92 1.01 -6.68
C ARG A 71 -18.44 0.94 -6.48
N PRO A 72 -18.94 1.46 -5.34
CA PRO A 72 -20.38 1.44 -5.06
C PRO A 72 -21.26 2.12 -6.11
N ASP A 73 -20.72 3.09 -6.85
CA ASP A 73 -21.44 3.79 -7.90
C ASP A 73 -21.49 3.02 -9.24
N GLY A 74 -20.92 1.81 -9.27
CA GLY A 74 -20.88 0.97 -10.47
C GLY A 74 -19.68 1.20 -11.36
N SER A 75 -18.84 2.18 -11.08
CA SER A 75 -17.59 2.41 -11.83
C SER A 75 -16.50 1.45 -11.37
N TYR A 76 -15.43 1.39 -12.17
CA TYR A 76 -14.26 0.56 -11.89
C TYR A 76 -13.01 1.40 -11.93
N ILE A 77 -12.03 1.04 -11.13
CA ILE A 77 -10.69 1.65 -11.14
C ILE A 77 -9.64 0.54 -11.25
N LYS A 78 -8.61 0.77 -12.04
CA LYS A 78 -7.42 -0.07 -12.08
C LYS A 78 -6.21 0.80 -12.35
N PHE A 79 -5.06 0.33 -11.92
CA PHE A 79 -3.79 1.03 -12.08
C PHE A 79 -2.82 0.17 -12.89
N ASP A 80 -1.70 0.77 -13.30
CA ASP A 80 -0.69 0.06 -14.08
C ASP A 80 0.17 -0.86 -13.24
N GLU A 81 0.17 -0.70 -11.93
CA GLU A 81 1.02 -1.47 -11.02
C GLU A 81 0.36 -1.66 -9.67
N ASN A 82 0.84 -2.65 -8.92
CA ASN A 82 0.48 -2.83 -7.52
C ASN A 82 1.45 -2.02 -6.68
N ALA A 83 0.95 -1.18 -5.79
CA ALA A 83 1.79 -0.35 -4.94
C ALA A 83 1.19 -0.19 -3.55
N ALA A 84 2.08 0.02 -2.58
CA ALA A 84 1.72 0.18 -1.18
C ALA A 84 2.53 1.30 -0.54
N VAL A 85 2.01 1.83 0.56
CA VAL A 85 2.67 2.84 1.38
C VAL A 85 2.96 2.22 2.75
N ILE A 86 4.20 2.36 3.22
CA ILE A 86 4.62 1.80 4.51
C ILE A 86 4.04 2.62 5.65
N LEU A 87 3.50 1.92 6.65
CA LEU A 87 2.87 2.53 7.81
C LEU A 87 3.71 2.35 9.07
N LYS A 88 3.56 3.30 10.00
CA LYS A 88 4.03 3.14 11.36
C LYS A 88 3.06 2.26 12.16
N SER A 89 3.44 1.92 13.39
CA SER A 89 2.59 1.12 14.28
C SER A 89 1.24 1.78 14.59
N ASP A 90 1.15 3.10 14.52
CA ASP A 90 -0.08 3.86 14.77
C ASP A 90 -0.98 3.99 13.53
N GLY A 91 -0.59 3.41 12.40
CA GLY A 91 -1.36 3.48 11.15
C GLY A 91 -1.07 4.70 10.29
N GLU A 92 -0.20 5.60 10.73
CA GLU A 92 0.20 6.77 9.95
C GLU A 92 1.30 6.40 8.94
N PRO A 93 1.40 7.10 7.80
CA PRO A 93 2.48 6.82 6.85
C PRO A 93 3.85 7.12 7.46
N ARG A 94 4.79 6.23 7.21
CA ARG A 94 6.16 6.40 7.71
C ARG A 94 6.93 7.46 6.91
N GLY A 95 6.66 7.55 5.62
CA GLY A 95 7.27 8.54 4.74
C GLY A 95 6.57 9.89 4.81
N THR A 96 7.21 10.90 4.22
CA THR A 96 6.68 12.27 4.16
C THR A 96 6.13 12.62 2.77
N ARG A 97 6.36 11.78 1.76
CA ARG A 97 5.91 12.01 0.38
C ARG A 97 5.31 10.73 -0.19
N ILE A 98 4.31 10.91 -1.03
CA ILE A 98 3.67 9.83 -1.77
C ILE A 98 3.91 10.07 -3.26
N PHE A 99 4.28 9.03 -3.99
CA PHE A 99 4.55 9.10 -5.42
C PHE A 99 3.41 8.47 -6.21
N GLY A 100 2.92 9.19 -7.22
CA GLY A 100 1.88 8.72 -8.11
C GLY A 100 0.48 8.77 -7.52
N PRO A 101 -0.52 8.35 -8.29
CA PRO A 101 -1.91 8.41 -7.86
C PRO A 101 -2.23 7.35 -6.81
N VAL A 102 -3.23 7.63 -5.99
CA VAL A 102 -3.79 6.66 -5.03
C VAL A 102 -5.29 6.55 -5.26
N GLY A 103 -5.87 5.41 -4.89
CA GLY A 103 -7.30 5.22 -4.96
C GLY A 103 -8.02 6.01 -3.88
N ARG A 104 -9.17 6.60 -4.22
CA ARG A 104 -9.95 7.37 -3.22
C ARG A 104 -10.58 6.49 -2.15
N GLU A 105 -10.52 5.18 -2.30
CA GLU A 105 -10.93 4.22 -1.27
C GLU A 105 -10.18 4.44 0.05
N LEU A 106 -8.97 5.01 -0.02
CA LEU A 106 -8.19 5.33 1.19
C LEU A 106 -8.90 6.38 2.06
N ARG A 107 -9.65 7.28 1.46
CA ARG A 107 -10.44 8.26 2.21
C ARG A 107 -11.54 7.59 3.01
N ASP A 108 -12.23 6.63 2.39
CA ASP A 108 -13.30 5.88 3.05
C ASP A 108 -12.77 5.00 4.17
N LYS A 109 -11.53 4.56 4.06
CA LYS A 109 -10.86 3.73 5.07
C LYS A 109 -10.08 4.57 6.09
N LYS A 110 -10.26 5.89 6.07
CA LYS A 110 -9.71 6.84 7.05
C LYS A 110 -8.19 7.04 7.00
N PHE A 111 -7.57 6.82 5.85
CA PHE A 111 -6.16 7.14 5.65
C PHE A 111 -6.00 8.57 5.12
N MET A 112 -6.50 9.52 5.89
CA MET A 112 -6.58 10.92 5.44
C MET A 112 -5.21 11.55 5.21
N LYS A 113 -4.20 11.18 5.99
CA LYS A 113 -2.86 11.73 5.81
C LYS A 113 -2.25 11.30 4.50
N ILE A 114 -2.47 10.04 4.11
CA ILE A 114 -2.01 9.53 2.81
C ILE A 114 -2.72 10.29 1.68
N VAL A 115 -4.02 10.49 1.81
CA VAL A 115 -4.80 11.23 0.82
C VAL A 115 -4.27 12.67 0.67
N SER A 116 -3.94 13.32 1.78
CA SER A 116 -3.43 14.70 1.75
C SER A 116 -2.02 14.81 1.18
N LEU A 117 -1.20 13.76 1.31
CA LEU A 117 0.16 13.74 0.79
C LEU A 117 0.22 13.30 -0.68
N ALA A 118 -0.80 12.62 -1.17
CA ALA A 118 -0.80 12.09 -2.53
C ALA A 118 -0.93 13.21 -3.55
N PRO A 119 -0.17 13.14 -4.67
CA PRO A 119 -0.27 14.15 -5.72
C PRO A 119 -1.60 14.09 -6.48
N GLU A 120 -2.23 12.92 -6.50
CA GLU A 120 -3.50 12.72 -7.20
C GLU A 120 -4.30 11.63 -6.51
N VAL A 121 -5.58 11.86 -6.31
CA VAL A 121 -6.52 10.89 -5.73
C VAL A 121 -7.59 10.60 -6.77
N ILE A 122 -7.66 9.35 -7.20
CA ILE A 122 -8.54 8.96 -8.30
C ILE A 122 -9.72 8.13 -7.79
#